data_69c56104f61ad3f0f3329f340fb0c24f
#
_entry.id   69c56104f61ad3f0f3329f340fb0c24f
#
_cell.length_a   1.000
_cell.length_b   1.000
_cell.length_c   1.000
_cell.angle_alpha   90.00
_cell.angle_beta   90.00
_cell.angle_gamma   90.00
#
_symmetry.space_group_name_H-M   'P 1'
#
loop_
_entity.id
_entity.type
_entity.pdbx_description
1 polymer ?
#
loop_
_entity_poly.entity_id
_entity_poly.type
_entity_poly.pdbx_seq_one_letter_code
_entity_poly.pdbx_strand_id
1 'polypeptide(L)'
;MENNELLALGMIETRGFTAMVEASDAMVKAAKVDLVGYEQIGGGYVTAIVRGDVASVRAAVDAGVRAAEKVGELVSSHVIPRPHANVDSALPLGKVKAKK
;
A
#
# COMPACT_ATOMS: atom_id res chain seq x y z
N MET A 1 5.52 -13.85 14.64
CA MET A 1 6.71 -12.99 14.47
C MET A 1 6.51 -12.08 13.27
N GLU A 2 6.88 -10.84 13.41
CA GLU A 2 6.75 -9.85 12.35
C GLU A 2 8.13 -9.47 11.84
N ASN A 3 8.24 -9.28 10.51
CA ASN A 3 9.52 -8.93 9.90
C ASN A 3 9.31 -8.04 8.69
N ASN A 4 9.63 -6.75 8.85
CA ASN A 4 9.56 -5.78 7.76
C ASN A 4 10.94 -5.30 7.31
N GLU A 5 12.00 -5.91 7.80
CA GLU A 5 13.35 -5.34 7.69
C GLU A 5 13.79 -5.06 6.25
N LEU A 6 13.48 -5.98 5.33
CA LEU A 6 13.86 -5.84 3.93
C LEU A 6 12.69 -5.56 3.01
N LEU A 7 11.55 -5.18 3.57
CA LEU A 7 10.34 -4.98 2.78
C LEU A 7 10.19 -3.53 2.34
N ALA A 8 9.82 -3.36 1.09
CA ALA A 8 9.43 -2.06 0.58
C ALA A 8 8.04 -1.71 1.09
N LEU A 9 7.74 -0.44 1.06
CA LEU A 9 6.45 0.13 1.47
C LEU A 9 5.82 0.80 0.26
N GLY A 10 4.60 0.41 -0.09
CA GLY A 10 3.82 1.06 -1.13
C GLY A 10 2.57 1.67 -0.55
N MET A 11 2.21 2.85 -1.03
CA MET A 11 1.03 3.57 -0.56
C MET A 11 0.28 4.16 -1.74
N ILE A 12 -1.06 4.07 -1.68
CA ILE A 12 -1.93 4.76 -2.62
C ILE A 12 -2.97 5.50 -1.80
N GLU A 13 -3.08 6.79 -2.03
CA GLU A 13 -4.11 7.61 -1.41
C GLU A 13 -5.15 7.98 -2.44
N THR A 14 -6.42 7.74 -2.10
CA THR A 14 -7.56 8.09 -2.93
C THR A 14 -8.52 8.95 -2.16
N ARG A 15 -9.42 9.61 -2.89
CA ARG A 15 -10.57 10.23 -2.29
C ARG A 15 -11.77 9.31 -2.54
N GLY A 16 -12.33 8.81 -1.45
CA GLY A 16 -13.44 7.88 -1.53
C GLY A 16 -12.99 6.43 -1.37
N PHE A 17 -13.84 5.67 -0.70
CA PHE A 17 -13.54 4.29 -0.33
C PHE A 17 -13.54 3.36 -1.55
N THR A 18 -14.43 3.61 -2.52
CA THR A 18 -14.55 2.76 -3.71
C THR A 18 -13.24 2.70 -4.50
N ALA A 19 -12.63 3.86 -4.73
CA ALA A 19 -11.34 3.92 -5.44
C ALA A 19 -10.25 3.19 -4.68
N MET A 20 -10.27 3.27 -3.35
CA MET A 20 -9.29 2.58 -2.52
C MET A 20 -9.46 1.06 -2.61
N VAL A 21 -10.70 0.57 -2.60
CA VAL A 21 -10.96 -0.86 -2.72
C VAL A 21 -10.51 -1.39 -4.07
N GLU A 22 -10.82 -0.65 -5.15
CA GLU A 22 -10.38 -1.03 -6.50
C GLU A 22 -8.85 -1.05 -6.60
N ALA A 23 -8.19 -0.03 -6.03
CA ALA A 23 -6.73 0.03 -6.02
C ALA A 23 -6.15 -1.17 -5.25
N SER A 24 -6.70 -1.47 -4.08
CA SER A 24 -6.23 -2.56 -3.24
C SER A 24 -6.37 -3.90 -3.96
N ASP A 25 -7.51 -4.14 -4.58
CA ASP A 25 -7.75 -5.38 -5.33
C ASP A 25 -6.75 -5.51 -6.48
N ALA A 26 -6.57 -4.43 -7.24
CA ALA A 26 -5.63 -4.44 -8.36
C ALA A 26 -4.19 -4.70 -7.92
N MET A 27 -3.80 -4.12 -6.78
CA MET A 27 -2.45 -4.29 -6.25
C MET A 27 -2.14 -5.74 -5.91
N VAL A 28 -3.04 -6.40 -5.18
CA VAL A 28 -2.78 -7.77 -4.75
C VAL A 28 -2.94 -8.78 -5.88
N LYS A 29 -3.64 -8.41 -6.95
CA LYS A 29 -3.74 -9.25 -8.15
C LYS A 29 -2.54 -9.10 -9.07
N ALA A 30 -1.91 -7.93 -9.08
CA ALA A 30 -0.83 -7.63 -10.03
C ALA A 30 0.51 -8.20 -9.62
N ALA A 31 0.77 -8.32 -8.32
CA ALA A 31 2.08 -8.74 -7.84
C ALA A 31 1.96 -9.37 -6.45
N LYS A 32 3.02 -10.05 -6.05
CA LYS A 32 3.05 -10.71 -4.75
C LYS A 32 3.37 -9.69 -3.66
N VAL A 33 2.34 -9.03 -3.17
CA VAL A 33 2.42 -8.08 -2.08
C VAL A 33 1.36 -8.42 -1.05
N ASP A 34 1.58 -7.95 0.18
CA ASP A 34 0.58 -8.05 1.23
C ASP A 34 -0.09 -6.70 1.43
N LEU A 35 -1.40 -6.69 1.37
CA LEU A 35 -2.18 -5.53 1.77
C LEU A 35 -2.26 -5.56 3.29
N VAL A 36 -1.57 -4.65 3.93
CA VAL A 36 -1.38 -4.73 5.38
C VAL A 36 -2.23 -3.75 6.15
N GLY A 37 -2.96 -2.92 5.46
CA GLY A 37 -3.89 -2.04 6.13
C GLY A 37 -4.28 -0.84 5.28
N TYR A 38 -5.13 -0.02 5.88
CA TYR A 38 -5.51 1.26 5.31
C TYR A 38 -5.71 2.26 6.45
N GLU A 39 -5.62 3.53 6.10
CA GLU A 39 -5.85 4.62 7.05
C GLU A 39 -6.85 5.60 6.47
N GLN A 40 -7.81 6.02 7.29
CA GLN A 40 -8.77 7.06 6.93
C GLN A 40 -8.42 8.32 7.71
N ILE A 41 -8.25 9.42 7.00
CA ILE A 41 -7.79 10.67 7.62
C ILE A 41 -8.89 11.70 7.75
N GLY A 42 -10.06 11.48 7.20
CA GLY A 42 -11.13 12.45 7.14
C GLY A 42 -11.20 13.11 5.77
N GLY A 43 -12.26 13.84 5.49
CA GLY A 43 -12.48 14.46 4.20
C GLY A 43 -12.67 13.48 3.06
N GLY A 44 -12.88 12.21 3.36
CA GLY A 44 -13.01 11.17 2.35
C GLY A 44 -11.68 10.60 1.87
N TYR A 45 -10.54 11.02 2.44
CA TYR A 45 -9.21 10.53 2.05
C TYR A 45 -8.92 9.19 2.71
N VAL A 46 -8.45 8.23 1.90
CA VAL A 46 -8.15 6.89 2.36
C VAL A 46 -6.82 6.46 1.76
N THR A 47 -5.95 5.89 2.58
CA THR A 47 -4.65 5.39 2.12
C THR A 47 -4.59 3.88 2.28
N ALA A 48 -4.28 3.18 1.20
CA ALA A 48 -4.01 1.74 1.23
C ALA A 48 -2.50 1.51 1.29
N ILE A 49 -2.10 0.52 2.06
CA ILE A 49 -0.69 0.23 2.34
C ILE A 49 -0.37 -1.21 1.95
N VAL A 50 0.67 -1.39 1.14
CA VAL A 50 1.16 -2.72 0.77
C VAL A 50 2.63 -2.87 1.12
N ARG A 51 3.02 -4.11 1.41
CA ARG A 51 4.40 -4.46 1.71
C ARG A 51 4.83 -5.64 0.85
N GLY A 52 6.12 -5.70 0.54
CA GLY A 52 6.69 -6.79 -0.24
C GLY A 52 8.08 -6.40 -0.73
N ASP A 53 8.65 -7.19 -1.63
CA ASP A 53 9.91 -6.77 -2.25
C ASP A 53 9.68 -5.56 -3.15
N VAL A 54 10.74 -4.80 -3.43
CA VAL A 54 10.60 -3.52 -4.10
C VAL A 54 10.02 -3.66 -5.52
N ALA A 55 10.41 -4.69 -6.25
CA ALA A 55 9.90 -4.87 -7.63
C ALA A 55 8.40 -5.17 -7.61
N SER A 56 7.97 -6.04 -6.71
CA SER A 56 6.55 -6.38 -6.55
C SER A 56 5.73 -5.18 -6.10
N VAL A 57 6.26 -4.41 -5.14
CA VAL A 57 5.56 -3.22 -4.64
C VAL A 57 5.42 -2.17 -5.75
N ARG A 58 6.46 -1.95 -6.56
CA ARG A 58 6.36 -1.00 -7.68
C ARG A 58 5.30 -1.44 -8.69
N ALA A 59 5.32 -2.71 -9.06
CA ALA A 59 4.33 -3.24 -10.01
C ALA A 59 2.91 -3.14 -9.44
N ALA A 60 2.75 -3.45 -8.16
CA ALA A 60 1.45 -3.38 -7.49
C ALA A 60 0.93 -1.93 -7.47
N VAL A 61 1.77 -0.98 -7.06
CA VAL A 61 1.35 0.43 -6.98
C VAL A 61 0.96 0.95 -8.36
N ASP A 62 1.73 0.63 -9.42
CA ASP A 62 1.38 1.05 -10.77
C ASP A 62 0.00 0.53 -11.18
N ALA A 63 -0.29 -0.75 -10.90
CA ALA A 63 -1.59 -1.33 -11.22
C ALA A 63 -2.71 -0.68 -10.40
N GLY A 64 -2.46 -0.40 -9.12
CA GLY A 64 -3.42 0.23 -8.23
C GLY A 64 -3.76 1.65 -8.67
N VAL A 65 -2.78 2.42 -9.11
CA VAL A 65 -2.98 3.78 -9.63
C VAL A 65 -3.94 3.73 -10.82
N ARG A 66 -3.67 2.86 -11.79
CA ARG A 66 -4.51 2.77 -12.99
C ARG A 66 -5.94 2.36 -12.64
N ALA A 67 -6.09 1.43 -11.70
CA ALA A 67 -7.42 0.98 -11.29
C ALA A 67 -8.19 2.07 -10.56
N ALA A 68 -7.53 2.79 -9.65
CA ALA A 68 -8.17 3.87 -8.90
C ALA A 68 -8.68 4.97 -9.82
N GLU A 69 -7.88 5.35 -10.81
CA GLU A 69 -8.23 6.43 -11.72
C GLU A 69 -9.44 6.13 -12.58
N LYS A 70 -9.77 4.85 -12.77
CA LYS A 70 -10.95 4.45 -13.55
C LYS A 70 -12.25 4.63 -12.80
N VAL A 71 -12.22 4.62 -11.48
CA VAL A 71 -13.44 4.63 -10.67
C VAL A 71 -13.56 5.80 -9.71
N GLY A 72 -12.52 6.58 -9.55
CA GLY A 72 -12.55 7.69 -8.63
C GLY A 72 -11.32 8.57 -8.74
N GLU A 73 -11.01 9.25 -7.65
CA GLU A 73 -9.92 10.22 -7.62
C GLU A 73 -8.69 9.64 -6.94
N LEU A 74 -7.60 9.55 -7.71
CA LEU A 74 -6.29 9.26 -7.15
C LEU A 74 -5.70 10.57 -6.63
N VAL A 75 -5.28 10.58 -5.38
CA VAL A 75 -4.66 11.75 -4.76
C VAL A 75 -3.14 11.66 -4.85
N SER A 76 -2.57 10.52 -4.46
CA SER A 76 -1.12 10.33 -4.51
C SER A 76 -0.77 8.85 -4.44
N SER A 77 0.45 8.55 -4.86
CA SER A 77 1.02 7.22 -4.68
C SER A 77 2.51 7.35 -4.43
N HIS A 78 3.07 6.41 -3.69
CA HIS A 78 4.49 6.46 -3.41
C HIS A 78 5.03 5.08 -3.06
N VAL A 79 6.30 4.87 -3.37
CA VAL A 79 7.02 3.65 -2.98
C VAL A 79 8.27 4.06 -2.23
N ILE A 80 8.45 3.51 -1.05
CA ILE A 80 9.69 3.67 -0.30
C ILE A 80 10.36 2.30 -0.30
N PRO A 81 11.51 2.17 -1.02
CA PRO A 81 12.13 0.86 -1.16
C PRO A 81 12.55 0.23 0.16
N ARG A 82 12.94 1.05 1.12
CA ARG A 82 13.43 0.54 2.41
C ARG A 82 13.19 1.56 3.51
N PRO A 83 12.00 1.55 4.13
CA PRO A 83 11.71 2.51 5.20
C PRO A 83 12.70 2.34 6.35
N HIS A 84 13.10 3.44 6.93
CA HIS A 84 13.97 3.43 8.10
C HIS A 84 13.23 2.71 9.25
N ALA A 85 13.97 1.96 10.06
CA ALA A 85 13.38 1.17 11.13
C ALA A 85 12.57 2.03 12.12
N ASN A 86 13.03 3.25 12.43
CA ASN A 86 12.29 4.13 13.33
C ASN A 86 10.96 4.59 12.76
N VAL A 87 10.91 4.81 11.45
CA VAL A 87 9.66 5.19 10.78
C VAL A 87 8.69 4.01 10.80
N ASP A 88 9.19 2.83 10.44
CA ASP A 88 8.38 1.62 10.38
C ASP A 88 7.81 1.23 11.74
N SER A 89 8.57 1.44 12.81
CA SER A 89 8.11 1.09 14.15
C SER A 89 7.17 2.14 14.76
N ALA A 90 7.29 3.39 14.34
CA ALA A 90 6.54 4.50 14.95
C ALA A 90 5.20 4.77 14.29
N LEU A 91 5.04 4.44 13.01
CA LEU A 91 3.85 4.77 12.23
C LEU A 91 3.04 3.53 11.88
N PRO A 92 1.72 3.69 11.61
CA PRO A 92 0.86 2.55 11.30
C PRO A 92 1.05 2.07 9.84
N LEU A 93 2.25 1.61 9.51
CA LEU A 93 2.59 1.22 8.15
C LEU A 93 2.35 -0.27 7.86
N GLY A 94 1.73 -0.95 8.80
CA GLY A 94 1.46 -2.38 8.65
C GLY A 94 2.71 -3.22 8.84
N LYS A 95 2.51 -4.51 9.10
CA LYS A 95 3.61 -5.45 9.27
C LYS A 95 3.21 -6.79 8.70
N VAL A 96 4.17 -7.45 8.06
CA VAL A 96 3.96 -8.79 7.53
C VAL A 96 4.45 -9.80 8.55
N LYS A 97 3.59 -10.73 8.90
CA LYS A 97 3.96 -11.80 9.82
C LYS A 97 4.79 -12.85 9.10
N ALA A 98 5.80 -13.37 9.77
CA ALA A 98 6.59 -14.45 9.22
C ALA A 98 5.68 -15.67 9.01
N LYS A 99 5.84 -16.33 7.88
CA LYS A 99 5.11 -17.54 7.60
C LYS A 99 5.75 -18.72 8.32
N LYS A 100 4.92 -19.61 8.74
CA LYS A 100 5.37 -20.83 9.40
C LYS A 100 5.36 -22.01 8.43
#